data_1f31b6a0cc92eb5f34511dbedb89a4bc
#
_entry.id   1f31b6a0cc92eb5f34511dbedb89a4bc
#
_cell.length_a   1.000
_cell.length_b   1.000
_cell.length_c   1.000
_cell.angle_alpha   90.00
_cell.angle_beta   90.00
_cell.angle_gamma   90.00
#
_symmetry.space_group_name_H-M   'P 1'
#
loop_
_entity.id
_entity.type
_entity.pdbx_description
1 polymer ?
#
loop_
_entity_poly.entity_id
_entity_poly.type
_entity_poly.pdbx_seq_one_letter_code
_entity_poly.pdbx_strand_id
1 'polypeptide(L)'
;MNIVDVFGATSTTDEVLSGKNLQGKRILVTGVSAGLGIETARSLAAHGADVVGAARDLKKAEAATAQVRRDAASAGGRLELVALDLANLKSLRECADELLARGQFFDVIIANAGVMATPFGHTADGFETQFGTNHLGHFVLINRIAPLLRKGSRLINLSSAGHRFSNVNLDDPNFERTPYEPFIAYGRSKTANILFAVAFDRRHRGRGVRAAAVHPGVIETELARHVDPARIQVLIDQISKERAAEGKQSFQWKTVPQGAATSVWAAGVAPAKEIGGKYCENCHVGEVVADSATVSGVSEGVARLCTRSRQH
;
A
#
# COMPACT_ATOMS: atom_id res chain seq x y z
N MET A 1 -0.58 -3.50 29.42
CA MET A 1 -0.17 -4.29 28.25
C MET A 1 -0.22 -3.35 27.05
N ASN A 2 0.93 -3.02 26.45
CA ASN A 2 0.92 -2.18 25.26
C ASN A 2 0.30 -2.98 24.10
N ILE A 3 -0.73 -2.44 23.45
CA ILE A 3 -1.45 -3.03 22.30
C ILE A 3 -0.50 -3.35 21.11
N VAL A 4 0.75 -2.88 21.18
CA VAL A 4 1.76 -3.01 20.12
C VAL A 4 2.29 -4.44 19.97
N ASP A 5 2.19 -5.28 21.00
CA ASP A 5 2.81 -6.62 21.02
C ASP A 5 1.83 -7.78 20.73
N VAL A 6 0.58 -7.47 20.38
CA VAL A 6 -0.47 -8.50 20.20
C VAL A 6 -0.51 -9.05 18.77
N PHE A 7 -0.09 -8.25 17.76
CA PHE A 7 -0.19 -8.62 16.35
C PHE A 7 1.19 -8.84 15.70
N GLY A 8 1.25 -9.74 14.71
CA GLY A 8 2.50 -10.09 14.05
C GLY A 8 2.31 -10.54 12.60
N ALA A 9 3.32 -11.26 12.09
CA ALA A 9 3.39 -11.70 10.70
C ALA A 9 2.23 -12.60 10.26
N THR A 10 1.67 -13.37 11.18
CA THR A 10 0.59 -14.34 10.93
C THR A 10 -0.79 -13.82 11.27
N SER A 11 -0.90 -12.61 11.84
CA SER A 11 -2.20 -12.00 12.17
C SER A 11 -3.02 -11.75 10.90
N THR A 12 -4.31 -12.05 10.98
CA THR A 12 -5.30 -11.81 9.93
C THR A 12 -5.98 -10.46 10.11
N THR A 13 -6.68 -10.00 9.10
CA THR A 13 -7.50 -8.78 9.16
C THR A 13 -8.58 -8.85 10.24
N ASP A 14 -9.23 -10.00 10.39
CA ASP A 14 -10.31 -10.19 11.36
C ASP A 14 -9.78 -10.21 12.79
N GLU A 15 -8.62 -10.82 13.06
CA GLU A 15 -7.95 -10.75 14.36
C GLU A 15 -7.56 -9.32 14.71
N VAL A 16 -6.99 -8.57 13.75
CA VAL A 16 -6.58 -7.17 13.95
C VAL A 16 -7.75 -6.26 14.25
N LEU A 17 -8.91 -6.47 13.62
CA LEU A 17 -10.10 -5.67 13.79
C LEU A 17 -11.07 -6.23 14.86
N SER A 18 -10.74 -7.35 15.50
CA SER A 18 -11.58 -7.95 16.54
C SER A 18 -11.94 -6.92 17.62
N GLY A 19 -13.23 -6.81 17.90
CA GLY A 19 -13.77 -5.84 18.88
C GLY A 19 -13.72 -4.37 18.44
N LYS A 20 -13.31 -4.07 17.20
CA LYS A 20 -13.34 -2.70 16.66
C LYS A 20 -14.69 -2.41 16.01
N ASN A 21 -15.22 -1.23 16.26
CA ASN A 21 -16.37 -0.68 15.56
C ASN A 21 -15.91 0.47 14.68
N LEU A 22 -16.11 0.35 13.36
CA LEU A 22 -15.75 1.35 12.37
C LEU A 22 -16.96 2.10 11.81
N GLN A 23 -18.13 2.01 12.47
CA GLN A 23 -19.30 2.77 12.06
C GLN A 23 -19.00 4.28 12.01
N GLY A 24 -19.47 4.94 10.95
CA GLY A 24 -19.21 6.35 10.70
C GLY A 24 -17.79 6.65 10.17
N LYS A 25 -16.94 5.63 9.96
CA LYS A 25 -15.65 5.78 9.30
C LYS A 25 -15.80 5.60 7.80
N ARG A 26 -15.39 6.61 7.03
CA ARG A 26 -15.35 6.57 5.58
C ARG A 26 -13.93 6.30 5.08
N ILE A 27 -13.75 5.23 4.29
CA ILE A 27 -12.44 4.72 3.92
C ILE A 27 -12.37 4.49 2.41
N LEU A 28 -11.39 5.13 1.73
CA LEU A 28 -11.09 4.88 0.32
C LEU A 28 -10.05 3.76 0.21
N VAL A 29 -10.34 2.73 -0.60
CA VAL A 29 -9.41 1.64 -0.91
C VAL A 29 -9.25 1.55 -2.42
N THR A 30 -8.02 1.68 -2.95
CA THR A 30 -7.77 1.50 -4.37
C THR A 30 -7.45 0.03 -4.70
N GLY A 31 -7.93 -0.45 -5.87
CA GLY A 31 -7.63 -1.80 -6.36
C GLY A 31 -8.46 -2.91 -5.71
N VAL A 32 -9.77 -2.71 -5.62
CA VAL A 32 -10.71 -3.66 -4.97
C VAL A 32 -11.28 -4.72 -5.92
N SER A 33 -10.62 -4.98 -7.06
CA SER A 33 -11.06 -6.00 -8.03
C SER A 33 -10.34 -7.35 -7.90
N ALA A 34 -9.31 -7.46 -7.05
CA ALA A 34 -8.56 -8.68 -6.77
C ALA A 34 -7.73 -8.60 -5.48
N GLY A 35 -7.34 -9.74 -4.92
CA GLY A 35 -6.32 -9.91 -3.90
C GLY A 35 -6.52 -9.07 -2.62
N LEU A 36 -5.45 -8.39 -2.19
CA LEU A 36 -5.43 -7.66 -0.91
C LEU A 36 -6.48 -6.54 -0.82
N GLY A 37 -6.79 -5.88 -1.94
CA GLY A 37 -7.77 -4.79 -1.95
C GLY A 37 -9.18 -5.25 -1.63
N ILE A 38 -9.60 -6.43 -2.12
CA ILE A 38 -10.90 -7.02 -1.79
C ILE A 38 -10.95 -7.36 -0.30
N GLU A 39 -9.91 -8.02 0.22
CA GLU A 39 -9.86 -8.42 1.63
C GLU A 39 -9.81 -7.21 2.56
N THR A 40 -9.03 -6.19 2.22
CA THR A 40 -9.00 -4.92 2.96
C THR A 40 -10.39 -4.27 3.00
N ALA A 41 -11.06 -4.19 1.85
CA ALA A 41 -12.41 -3.64 1.78
C ALA A 41 -13.43 -4.49 2.56
N ARG A 42 -13.34 -5.84 2.44
CA ARG A 42 -14.18 -6.79 3.15
C ARG A 42 -14.10 -6.58 4.66
N SER A 43 -12.89 -6.66 5.19
CA SER A 43 -12.69 -6.62 6.62
C SER A 43 -13.13 -5.27 7.23
N LEU A 44 -12.83 -4.16 6.58
CA LEU A 44 -13.26 -2.83 7.04
C LEU A 44 -14.79 -2.67 7.00
N ALA A 45 -15.42 -3.08 5.90
CA ALA A 45 -16.86 -2.99 5.76
C ALA A 45 -17.61 -3.95 6.71
N ALA A 46 -17.08 -5.15 6.95
CA ALA A 46 -17.61 -6.11 7.92
C ALA A 46 -17.54 -5.60 9.37
N HIS A 47 -16.71 -4.58 9.65
CA HIS A 47 -16.63 -3.91 10.94
C HIS A 47 -17.39 -2.57 10.96
N GLY A 48 -18.27 -2.32 9.98
CA GLY A 48 -19.18 -1.18 9.95
C GLY A 48 -18.69 0.04 9.18
N ALA A 49 -17.53 0.00 8.53
CA ALA A 49 -17.04 1.14 7.76
C ALA A 49 -17.86 1.39 6.48
N ASP A 50 -17.93 2.67 6.08
CA ASP A 50 -18.36 3.11 4.75
C ASP A 50 -17.14 3.10 3.80
N VAL A 51 -17.00 2.02 3.03
CA VAL A 51 -15.86 1.82 2.13
C VAL A 51 -16.18 2.30 0.72
N VAL A 52 -15.32 3.14 0.16
CA VAL A 52 -15.29 3.51 -1.25
C VAL A 52 -14.19 2.70 -1.93
N GLY A 53 -14.56 1.73 -2.73
CA GLY A 53 -13.64 0.88 -3.47
C GLY A 53 -13.38 1.46 -4.86
N ALA A 54 -12.15 1.80 -5.18
CA ALA A 54 -11.79 2.30 -6.49
C ALA A 54 -11.17 1.19 -7.36
N ALA A 55 -11.67 1.05 -8.60
CA ALA A 55 -11.22 0.02 -9.54
C ALA A 55 -11.27 0.52 -10.99
N ARG A 56 -10.34 0.01 -11.83
CA ARG A 56 -10.32 0.32 -13.27
C ARG A 56 -11.49 -0.33 -14.01
N ASP A 57 -11.74 -1.59 -13.70
CA ASP A 57 -12.84 -2.36 -14.28
C ASP A 57 -13.93 -2.54 -13.23
N LEU A 58 -14.97 -1.71 -13.32
CA LEU A 58 -16.10 -1.76 -12.40
C LEU A 58 -16.89 -3.06 -12.47
N LYS A 59 -17.05 -3.66 -13.68
CA LYS A 59 -17.76 -4.94 -13.82
C LYS A 59 -17.03 -6.07 -13.09
N LYS A 60 -15.69 -6.13 -13.26
CA LYS A 60 -14.86 -7.09 -12.52
C LYS A 60 -14.95 -6.82 -11.01
N ALA A 61 -14.88 -5.57 -10.58
CA ALA A 61 -14.97 -5.20 -9.17
C ALA A 61 -16.36 -5.51 -8.57
N GLU A 62 -17.43 -5.25 -9.29
CA GLU A 62 -18.82 -5.58 -8.88
C GLU A 62 -19.00 -7.07 -8.65
N ALA A 63 -18.52 -7.90 -9.58
CA ALA A 63 -18.55 -9.36 -9.45
C ALA A 63 -17.72 -9.83 -8.26
N ALA A 64 -16.48 -9.34 -8.14
CA ALA A 64 -15.54 -9.73 -7.09
C ALA A 64 -15.98 -9.32 -5.69
N THR A 65 -16.72 -8.21 -5.55
CA THR A 65 -17.15 -7.65 -4.25
C THR A 65 -18.64 -7.90 -3.94
N ALA A 66 -19.35 -8.65 -4.76
CA ALA A 66 -20.79 -8.88 -4.57
C ALA A 66 -21.12 -9.48 -3.19
N GLN A 67 -20.35 -10.47 -2.72
CA GLN A 67 -20.53 -11.07 -1.40
C GLN A 67 -20.13 -10.07 -0.30
N VAL A 68 -19.01 -9.38 -0.47
CA VAL A 68 -18.54 -8.34 0.48
C VAL A 68 -19.63 -7.30 0.74
N ARG A 69 -20.33 -6.84 -0.30
CA ARG A 69 -21.41 -5.85 -0.15
C ARG A 69 -22.60 -6.37 0.63
N ARG A 70 -22.96 -7.64 0.41
CA ARG A 70 -24.05 -8.28 1.20
C ARG A 70 -23.68 -8.42 2.67
N ASP A 71 -22.48 -8.90 2.96
CA ASP A 71 -22.00 -9.13 4.32
C ASP A 71 -21.82 -7.80 5.07
N ALA A 72 -21.30 -6.77 4.38
CA ALA A 72 -21.15 -5.42 4.92
C ALA A 72 -22.48 -4.83 5.41
N ALA A 73 -23.55 -4.98 4.62
CA ALA A 73 -24.88 -4.47 4.98
C ALA A 73 -25.39 -5.09 6.29
N SER A 74 -25.13 -6.38 6.52
CA SER A 74 -25.51 -7.08 7.76
C SER A 74 -24.75 -6.57 8.99
N ALA A 75 -23.55 -6.02 8.79
CA ALA A 75 -22.70 -5.45 9.84
C ALA A 75 -22.87 -3.93 10.02
N GLY A 76 -23.82 -3.31 9.30
CA GLY A 76 -24.02 -1.86 9.31
C GLY A 76 -22.94 -1.07 8.56
N GLY A 77 -22.13 -1.75 7.76
CA GLY A 77 -21.15 -1.15 6.86
C GLY A 77 -21.65 -1.06 5.43
N ARG A 78 -20.82 -0.50 4.55
CA ARG A 78 -21.16 -0.35 3.13
C ARG A 78 -19.90 -0.44 2.26
N LEU A 79 -20.07 -0.94 1.04
CA LEU A 79 -19.06 -0.85 -0.01
C LEU A 79 -19.72 -0.30 -1.28
N GLU A 80 -19.31 0.89 -1.69
CA GLU A 80 -19.61 1.48 -2.99
C GLU A 80 -18.38 1.44 -3.89
N LEU A 81 -18.58 1.50 -5.21
CA LEU A 81 -17.49 1.45 -6.19
C LEU A 81 -17.41 2.74 -6.99
N VAL A 82 -16.16 3.17 -7.29
CA VAL A 82 -15.86 4.29 -8.18
C VAL A 82 -14.84 3.87 -9.24
N ALA A 83 -14.97 4.45 -10.44
CA ALA A 83 -14.05 4.19 -11.53
C ALA A 83 -12.71 4.90 -11.29
N LEU A 84 -11.59 4.18 -11.43
CA LEU A 84 -10.26 4.75 -11.29
C LEU A 84 -9.24 3.91 -12.07
N ASP A 85 -8.66 4.48 -13.11
CA ASP A 85 -7.49 3.94 -13.78
C ASP A 85 -6.24 4.76 -13.38
N LEU A 86 -5.37 4.17 -12.55
CA LEU A 86 -4.13 4.80 -12.09
C LEU A 86 -3.09 4.99 -13.21
N ALA A 87 -3.26 4.31 -14.36
CA ALA A 87 -2.41 4.46 -15.53
C ALA A 87 -2.93 5.54 -16.51
N ASN A 88 -3.91 6.36 -16.10
CA ASN A 88 -4.51 7.38 -16.95
C ASN A 88 -4.84 8.63 -16.12
N LEU A 89 -4.11 9.72 -16.33
CA LEU A 89 -4.30 10.98 -15.59
C LEU A 89 -5.68 11.61 -15.81
N LYS A 90 -6.33 11.37 -16.96
CA LYS A 90 -7.70 11.85 -17.19
C LYS A 90 -8.66 11.14 -16.24
N SER A 91 -8.62 9.79 -16.20
CA SER A 91 -9.43 9.00 -15.26
C SER A 91 -9.20 9.39 -13.80
N LEU A 92 -7.95 9.67 -13.43
CA LEU A 92 -7.60 10.16 -12.10
C LEU A 92 -8.24 11.49 -11.75
N ARG A 93 -8.24 12.44 -12.70
CA ARG A 93 -8.86 13.74 -12.49
C ARG A 93 -10.37 13.61 -12.36
N GLU A 94 -11.00 12.85 -13.23
CA GLU A 94 -12.45 12.58 -13.21
C GLU A 94 -12.87 11.96 -11.86
N CYS A 95 -12.17 10.93 -11.40
CA CYS A 95 -12.41 10.32 -10.09
C CYS A 95 -12.22 11.31 -8.94
N ALA A 96 -11.13 12.10 -8.96
CA ALA A 96 -10.87 13.09 -7.91
C ALA A 96 -11.94 14.18 -7.89
N ASP A 97 -12.36 14.67 -9.05
CA ASP A 97 -13.39 15.72 -9.18
C ASP A 97 -14.75 15.21 -8.71
N GLU A 98 -15.11 13.95 -9.01
CA GLU A 98 -16.30 13.29 -8.49
C GLU A 98 -16.28 13.19 -6.96
N LEU A 99 -15.16 12.73 -6.37
CA LEU A 99 -15.02 12.62 -4.92
C LEU A 99 -15.09 13.99 -4.23
N LEU A 100 -14.45 15.01 -4.83
CA LEU A 100 -14.49 16.39 -4.33
C LEU A 100 -15.90 16.98 -4.40
N ALA A 101 -16.63 16.75 -5.50
CA ALA A 101 -18.00 17.22 -5.66
C ALA A 101 -18.98 16.61 -4.63
N ARG A 102 -18.72 15.36 -4.20
CA ARG A 102 -19.49 14.73 -3.11
C ARG A 102 -19.23 15.39 -1.75
N GLY A 103 -18.11 16.09 -1.55
CA GLY A 103 -17.77 16.84 -0.35
C GLY A 103 -17.63 16.01 0.93
N GLN A 104 -17.55 14.68 0.82
CA GLN A 104 -17.50 13.79 1.97
C GLN A 104 -16.04 13.52 2.38
N PHE A 105 -15.74 13.73 3.66
CA PHE A 105 -14.40 13.50 4.19
C PHE A 105 -14.07 12.01 4.28
N PHE A 106 -12.81 11.68 4.10
CA PHE A 106 -12.25 10.35 4.37
C PHE A 106 -11.51 10.34 5.71
N ASP A 107 -11.81 9.33 6.55
CA ASP A 107 -11.02 9.04 7.74
C ASP A 107 -9.73 8.31 7.38
N VAL A 108 -9.76 7.47 6.32
CA VAL A 108 -8.58 6.76 5.83
C VAL A 108 -8.59 6.68 4.31
N ILE A 109 -7.41 6.83 3.71
CA ILE A 109 -7.14 6.47 2.31
C ILE A 109 -6.10 5.34 2.31
N ILE A 110 -6.43 4.21 1.68
CA ILE A 110 -5.52 3.07 1.49
C ILE A 110 -5.17 2.99 0.01
N ALA A 111 -3.99 3.45 -0.34
CA ALA A 111 -3.42 3.41 -1.69
C ALA A 111 -2.83 2.01 -1.94
N ASN A 112 -3.71 1.04 -2.21
CA ASN A 112 -3.37 -0.38 -2.29
C ASN A 112 -3.06 -0.86 -3.71
N ALA A 113 -3.73 -0.33 -4.74
CA ALA A 113 -3.59 -0.81 -6.11
C ALA A 113 -2.13 -0.81 -6.61
N GLY A 114 -1.81 -1.73 -7.50
CA GLY A 114 -0.49 -1.77 -8.10
C GLY A 114 -0.31 -2.89 -9.11
N VAL A 115 0.80 -2.82 -9.83
CA VAL A 115 1.29 -3.83 -10.75
C VAL A 115 2.74 -4.18 -10.38
N MET A 116 3.20 -5.39 -10.74
CA MET A 116 4.54 -5.85 -10.42
C MET A 116 5.16 -6.57 -11.62
N ALA A 117 6.43 -6.29 -11.86
CA ALA A 117 7.27 -6.96 -12.86
C ALA A 117 6.60 -7.03 -14.25
N THR A 118 5.89 -5.96 -14.65
CA THR A 118 5.28 -5.89 -15.98
C THR A 118 6.36 -5.89 -17.07
N PRO A 119 6.05 -6.37 -18.28
CA PRO A 119 6.87 -6.02 -19.45
C PRO A 119 7.03 -4.50 -19.55
N PHE A 120 8.09 -4.06 -20.26
CA PHE A 120 8.26 -2.63 -20.55
C PHE A 120 7.07 -2.08 -21.30
N GLY A 121 6.60 -0.93 -20.86
CA GLY A 121 5.45 -0.24 -21.45
C GLY A 121 5.22 1.09 -20.76
N HIS A 122 4.22 1.81 -21.22
CA HIS A 122 3.89 3.15 -20.74
C HIS A 122 2.42 3.25 -20.34
N THR A 123 2.13 4.16 -19.44
CA THR A 123 0.77 4.60 -19.13
C THR A 123 0.20 5.42 -20.30
N ALA A 124 -1.08 5.74 -20.24
CA ALA A 124 -1.72 6.61 -21.25
C ALA A 124 -1.04 7.98 -21.38
N ASP A 125 -0.33 8.42 -20.36
CA ASP A 125 0.35 9.72 -20.29
C ASP A 125 1.88 9.62 -20.52
N GLY A 126 2.39 8.47 -20.98
CA GLY A 126 3.79 8.27 -21.37
C GLY A 126 4.76 7.96 -20.23
N PHE A 127 4.31 7.70 -19.01
CA PHE A 127 5.17 7.26 -17.90
C PHE A 127 5.42 5.75 -17.96
N GLU A 128 6.61 5.31 -17.51
CA GLU A 128 6.84 3.87 -17.34
C GLU A 128 5.71 3.24 -16.52
N THR A 129 5.24 2.06 -16.94
CA THR A 129 3.99 1.45 -16.46
C THR A 129 3.95 1.29 -14.93
N GLN A 130 5.01 0.79 -14.31
CA GLN A 130 5.02 0.52 -12.87
C GLN A 130 5.18 1.80 -12.05
N PHE A 131 6.08 2.69 -12.45
CA PHE A 131 6.27 3.98 -11.79
C PHE A 131 5.03 4.87 -11.96
N GLY A 132 4.46 4.91 -13.17
CA GLY A 132 3.24 5.65 -13.48
C GLY A 132 2.04 5.15 -12.66
N THR A 133 1.78 3.84 -12.68
CA THR A 133 0.61 3.25 -12.01
C THR A 133 0.76 3.22 -10.49
N ASN A 134 1.87 2.68 -9.98
CA ASN A 134 2.04 2.43 -8.54
C ASN A 134 2.27 3.72 -7.77
N HIS A 135 2.99 4.68 -8.36
CA HIS A 135 3.41 5.90 -7.67
C HIS A 135 2.72 7.15 -8.20
N LEU A 136 2.95 7.56 -9.45
CA LEU A 136 2.45 8.83 -9.96
C LEU A 136 0.91 8.90 -9.94
N GLY A 137 0.25 7.79 -10.26
CA GLY A 137 -1.20 7.71 -10.19
C GLY A 137 -1.75 7.99 -8.79
N HIS A 138 -1.21 7.33 -7.78
CA HIS A 138 -1.59 7.61 -6.39
C HIS A 138 -1.16 9.01 -5.94
N PHE A 139 0.04 9.45 -6.32
CA PHE A 139 0.53 10.79 -5.99
C PHE A 139 -0.43 11.87 -6.48
N VAL A 140 -0.88 11.81 -7.73
CA VAL A 140 -1.82 12.77 -8.30
C VAL A 140 -3.18 12.68 -7.61
N LEU A 141 -3.77 11.48 -7.51
CA LEU A 141 -5.08 11.29 -6.86
C LEU A 141 -5.10 11.84 -5.44
N ILE A 142 -4.16 11.38 -4.60
CA ILE A 142 -4.13 11.71 -3.17
C ILE A 142 -3.92 13.20 -2.94
N ASN A 143 -3.02 13.85 -3.69
CA ASN A 143 -2.81 15.30 -3.56
C ASN A 143 -4.05 16.10 -4.02
N ARG A 144 -4.78 15.65 -5.05
CA ARG A 144 -6.03 16.32 -5.47
C ARG A 144 -7.13 16.20 -4.42
N ILE A 145 -7.30 15.01 -3.80
CA ILE A 145 -8.35 14.79 -2.79
C ILE A 145 -7.88 15.07 -1.36
N ALA A 146 -6.65 15.59 -1.16
CA ALA A 146 -6.14 15.96 0.17
C ALA A 146 -7.04 16.97 0.94
N PRO A 147 -7.82 17.86 0.30
CA PRO A 147 -8.83 18.65 0.99
C PRO A 147 -9.92 17.83 1.69
N LEU A 148 -10.18 16.60 1.24
CA LEU A 148 -11.15 15.68 1.90
C LEU A 148 -10.55 14.96 3.11
N LEU A 149 -9.31 15.26 3.51
CA LEU A 149 -8.70 14.76 4.74
C LEU A 149 -8.80 15.81 5.85
N ARG A 150 -9.25 15.39 7.02
CA ARG A 150 -9.43 16.23 8.21
C ARG A 150 -8.54 15.77 9.36
N LYS A 151 -8.54 16.49 10.46
CA LYS A 151 -7.82 16.07 11.69
C LYS A 151 -8.22 14.65 12.08
N GLY A 152 -7.23 13.78 12.27
CA GLY A 152 -7.41 12.35 12.57
C GLY A 152 -7.38 11.45 11.35
N SER A 153 -7.48 11.98 10.12
CA SER A 153 -7.38 11.18 8.90
C SER A 153 -5.99 10.57 8.71
N ARG A 154 -5.94 9.45 7.96
CA ARG A 154 -4.71 8.71 7.65
C ARG A 154 -4.59 8.41 6.18
N LEU A 155 -3.35 8.45 5.67
CA LEU A 155 -2.96 7.87 4.39
C LEU A 155 -2.12 6.62 4.66
N ILE A 156 -2.55 5.48 4.14
CA ILE A 156 -1.81 4.22 4.15
C ILE A 156 -1.39 3.91 2.72
N ASN A 157 -0.09 4.01 2.44
CA ASN A 157 0.44 3.85 1.09
C ASN A 157 1.19 2.53 0.96
N LEU A 158 0.69 1.62 0.11
CA LEU A 158 1.29 0.30 -0.04
C LEU A 158 2.62 0.36 -0.79
N SER A 159 3.66 -0.02 -0.06
CA SER A 159 4.99 -0.31 -0.55
C SER A 159 5.22 -1.83 -0.63
N SER A 160 6.46 -2.26 -0.54
CA SER A 160 6.87 -3.66 -0.63
C SER A 160 8.32 -3.80 -0.14
N ALA A 161 8.75 -4.99 0.26
CA ALA A 161 10.16 -5.33 0.38
C ALA A 161 10.92 -5.12 -0.94
N GLY A 162 10.21 -5.10 -2.08
CA GLY A 162 10.77 -4.77 -3.38
C GLY A 162 11.40 -3.36 -3.49
N HIS A 163 11.13 -2.44 -2.54
CA HIS A 163 11.86 -1.17 -2.46
C HIS A 163 13.39 -1.36 -2.32
N ARG A 164 13.82 -2.52 -1.84
CA ARG A 164 15.24 -2.89 -1.70
C ARG A 164 15.93 -3.12 -3.05
N PHE A 165 15.17 -3.35 -4.13
CA PHE A 165 15.75 -3.61 -5.45
C PHE A 165 16.31 -2.35 -6.11
N SER A 166 15.76 -1.17 -5.82
CA SER A 166 16.26 0.08 -6.43
C SER A 166 15.81 1.33 -5.67
N ASN A 167 16.69 2.34 -5.70
CA ASN A 167 16.32 3.72 -5.41
C ASN A 167 15.50 4.33 -6.55
N VAL A 168 14.85 5.47 -6.28
CA VAL A 168 14.25 6.28 -7.33
C VAL A 168 15.36 6.92 -8.16
N ASN A 169 15.27 6.79 -9.48
CA ASN A 169 16.09 7.51 -10.43
C ASN A 169 15.24 8.57 -11.13
N LEU A 170 15.37 9.83 -10.70
CA LEU A 170 14.61 10.94 -11.28
C LEU A 170 15.22 11.47 -12.58
N ASP A 171 16.48 11.12 -12.88
CA ASP A 171 17.12 11.51 -14.14
C ASP A 171 16.66 10.64 -15.31
N ASP A 172 16.21 9.41 -15.02
CA ASP A 172 15.72 8.45 -16.03
C ASP A 172 14.54 7.64 -15.49
N PRO A 173 13.41 8.28 -15.13
CA PRO A 173 12.28 7.61 -14.49
C PRO A 173 11.57 6.62 -15.42
N ASN A 174 11.66 6.84 -16.73
CA ASN A 174 10.99 6.07 -17.77
C ASN A 174 11.88 5.02 -18.46
N PHE A 175 13.13 4.83 -18.01
CA PHE A 175 14.09 3.93 -18.67
C PHE A 175 14.36 4.29 -20.15
N GLU A 176 14.45 5.57 -20.46
CA GLU A 176 14.76 6.05 -21.81
C GLU A 176 16.25 5.92 -22.15
N ARG A 177 17.12 5.87 -21.13
CA ARG A 177 18.59 5.85 -21.24
C ARG A 177 19.21 4.58 -20.69
N THR A 178 18.53 3.89 -19.79
CA THR A 178 19.02 2.66 -19.16
C THR A 178 18.17 1.45 -19.57
N PRO A 179 18.76 0.25 -19.67
CA PRO A 179 17.99 -0.96 -19.95
C PRO A 179 16.88 -1.18 -18.91
N TYR A 180 15.70 -1.56 -19.39
CA TYR A 180 14.59 -1.89 -18.52
C TYR A 180 14.81 -3.23 -17.82
N GLU A 181 14.63 -3.23 -16.50
CA GLU A 181 14.58 -4.44 -15.69
C GLU A 181 13.32 -4.38 -14.82
N PRO A 182 12.40 -5.37 -14.93
CA PRO A 182 11.09 -5.32 -14.30
C PRO A 182 11.10 -5.13 -12.77
N PHE A 183 12.04 -5.77 -12.05
CA PHE A 183 12.13 -5.62 -10.60
C PHE A 183 12.81 -4.33 -10.17
N ILE A 184 13.72 -3.78 -10.98
CA ILE A 184 14.27 -2.43 -10.74
C ILE A 184 13.17 -1.39 -10.89
N ALA A 185 12.35 -1.47 -11.95
CA ALA A 185 11.20 -0.57 -12.15
C ALA A 185 10.19 -0.69 -11.00
N TYR A 186 9.87 -1.92 -10.58
CA TYR A 186 9.05 -2.16 -9.41
C TYR A 186 9.65 -1.52 -8.15
N GLY A 187 10.93 -1.77 -7.89
CA GLY A 187 11.67 -1.21 -6.76
C GLY A 187 11.62 0.31 -6.72
N ARG A 188 11.89 0.99 -7.85
CA ARG A 188 11.75 2.45 -7.99
C ARG A 188 10.38 2.93 -7.56
N SER A 189 9.31 2.28 -8.03
CA SER A 189 7.94 2.65 -7.70
C SER A 189 7.62 2.48 -6.21
N LYS A 190 8.15 1.41 -5.57
CA LYS A 190 7.89 1.11 -4.16
C LYS A 190 8.72 1.95 -3.20
N THR A 191 9.96 2.30 -3.59
CA THR A 191 10.77 3.33 -2.90
C THR A 191 10.06 4.68 -2.95
N ALA A 192 9.57 5.09 -4.13
CA ALA A 192 8.83 6.35 -4.29
C ALA A 192 7.57 6.40 -3.39
N ASN A 193 6.87 5.27 -3.20
CA ASN A 193 5.72 5.19 -2.32
C ASN A 193 6.09 5.40 -0.84
N ILE A 194 7.23 4.89 -0.38
CA ILE A 194 7.74 5.18 0.98
C ILE A 194 8.01 6.68 1.12
N LEU A 195 8.76 7.24 0.17
CA LEU A 195 9.13 8.66 0.18
C LEU A 195 7.90 9.58 0.17
N PHE A 196 6.89 9.20 -0.63
CA PHE A 196 5.63 9.93 -0.67
C PHE A 196 4.91 9.90 0.68
N ALA A 197 4.80 8.74 1.33
CA ALA A 197 4.18 8.65 2.66
C ALA A 197 4.90 9.53 3.70
N VAL A 198 6.24 9.50 3.73
CA VAL A 198 7.06 10.34 4.62
C VAL A 198 6.85 11.83 4.33
N ALA A 199 6.91 12.23 3.06
CA ALA A 199 6.74 13.63 2.66
C ALA A 199 5.30 14.12 2.92
N PHE A 200 4.31 13.27 2.67
CA PHE A 200 2.90 13.59 2.93
C PHE A 200 2.64 13.76 4.44
N ASP A 201 3.16 12.86 5.28
CA ASP A 201 3.07 13.00 6.74
C ASP A 201 3.68 14.33 7.20
N ARG A 202 4.91 14.62 6.76
CA ARG A 202 5.62 15.85 7.12
C ARG A 202 4.81 17.10 6.74
N ARG A 203 4.19 17.11 5.56
CA ARG A 203 3.40 18.24 5.04
C ARG A 203 2.08 18.41 5.77
N HIS A 204 1.42 17.33 6.18
CA HIS A 204 0.05 17.35 6.67
C HIS A 204 -0.10 17.07 8.17
N ARG A 205 0.96 16.65 8.88
CA ARG A 205 0.90 16.38 10.33
C ARG A 205 0.45 17.56 11.17
N GLY A 206 0.78 18.80 10.75
CA GLY A 206 0.31 20.03 11.40
C GLY A 206 -1.21 20.21 11.33
N ARG A 207 -1.87 19.63 10.31
CA ARG A 207 -3.34 19.56 10.20
C ARG A 207 -3.94 18.37 10.95
N GLY A 208 -3.11 17.56 11.62
CA GLY A 208 -3.53 16.33 12.31
C GLY A 208 -3.79 15.16 11.36
N VAL A 209 -3.29 15.19 10.10
CA VAL A 209 -3.35 14.08 9.16
C VAL A 209 -2.01 13.33 9.21
N ARG A 210 -2.05 12.01 9.28
CA ARG A 210 -0.84 11.18 9.35
C ARG A 210 -0.76 10.26 8.14
N ALA A 211 0.47 9.89 7.75
CA ALA A 211 0.68 8.96 6.66
C ALA A 211 1.75 7.93 7.00
N ALA A 212 1.55 6.69 6.52
CA ALA A 212 2.51 5.59 6.68
C ALA A 212 2.66 4.82 5.36
N ALA A 213 3.84 4.25 5.14
CA ALA A 213 4.06 3.24 4.12
C ALA A 213 3.89 1.84 4.74
N VAL A 214 3.30 0.90 3.98
CA VAL A 214 3.02 -0.44 4.48
C VAL A 214 3.58 -1.49 3.52
N HIS A 215 4.27 -2.50 4.09
CA HIS A 215 4.62 -3.74 3.41
C HIS A 215 3.66 -4.86 3.83
N PRO A 216 2.94 -5.48 2.87
CA PRO A 216 1.96 -6.52 3.20
C PRO A 216 2.58 -7.89 3.49
N GLY A 217 3.87 -8.08 3.21
CA GLY A 217 4.52 -9.38 3.17
C GLY A 217 4.59 -9.94 1.76
N VAL A 218 4.88 -11.24 1.63
CA VAL A 218 4.88 -11.97 0.35
C VAL A 218 3.65 -12.86 0.32
N ILE A 219 2.77 -12.59 -0.63
CA ILE A 219 1.45 -13.25 -0.77
C ILE A 219 1.30 -13.72 -2.21
N GLU A 220 0.81 -14.92 -2.40
CA GLU A 220 0.45 -15.42 -3.73
C GLU A 220 -0.86 -14.75 -4.18
N THR A 221 -0.76 -13.86 -5.16
CA THR A 221 -1.90 -13.13 -5.72
C THR A 221 -1.71 -12.86 -7.21
N GLU A 222 -2.75 -12.37 -7.90
CA GLU A 222 -2.65 -11.92 -9.31
C GLU A 222 -1.56 -10.84 -9.55
N LEU A 223 -0.99 -10.25 -8.51
CA LEU A 223 0.10 -9.28 -8.63
C LEU A 223 1.34 -9.90 -9.30
N ALA A 224 1.62 -11.18 -9.04
CA ALA A 224 2.76 -11.92 -9.58
C ALA A 224 2.54 -12.49 -10.99
N ARG A 225 1.41 -12.22 -11.65
CA ARG A 225 1.03 -12.81 -12.95
C ARG A 225 2.04 -12.61 -14.10
N HIS A 226 2.92 -11.63 -13.98
CA HIS A 226 3.98 -11.34 -14.96
C HIS A 226 5.34 -11.89 -14.56
N VAL A 227 5.45 -12.54 -13.41
CA VAL A 227 6.72 -13.10 -12.91
C VAL A 227 6.81 -14.56 -13.32
N ASP A 228 7.95 -14.95 -13.90
CA ASP A 228 8.27 -16.36 -14.15
C ASP A 228 8.28 -17.12 -12.81
N PRO A 229 7.52 -18.22 -12.69
CA PRO A 229 7.51 -19.06 -11.48
C PRO A 229 8.91 -19.53 -11.05
N ALA A 230 9.80 -19.83 -11.98
CA ALA A 230 11.18 -20.22 -11.68
C ALA A 230 11.96 -19.08 -10.99
N ARG A 231 11.72 -17.84 -11.40
CA ARG A 231 12.34 -16.66 -10.78
C ARG A 231 11.80 -16.39 -9.37
N ILE A 232 10.51 -16.68 -9.15
CA ILE A 232 9.91 -16.63 -7.80
C ILE A 232 10.58 -17.65 -6.90
N GLN A 233 10.78 -18.88 -7.39
CA GLN A 233 11.41 -19.94 -6.59
C GLN A 233 12.85 -19.57 -6.20
N VAL A 234 13.64 -19.04 -7.12
CA VAL A 234 15.01 -18.57 -6.83
C VAL A 234 15.01 -17.50 -5.73
N LEU A 235 14.06 -16.55 -5.79
CA LEU A 235 13.94 -15.50 -4.76
C LEU A 235 13.56 -16.08 -3.39
N ILE A 236 12.64 -17.03 -3.36
CA ILE A 236 12.23 -17.72 -2.13
C ILE A 236 13.40 -18.49 -1.52
N ASP A 237 14.16 -19.21 -2.34
CA ASP A 237 15.33 -19.98 -1.89
C ASP A 237 16.41 -19.06 -1.31
N GLN A 238 16.64 -17.90 -1.94
CA GLN A 238 17.55 -16.89 -1.42
C GLN A 238 17.09 -16.33 -0.08
N ILE A 239 15.83 -15.90 0.02
CA ILE A 239 15.24 -15.40 1.28
C ILE A 239 15.32 -16.48 2.37
N SER A 240 15.04 -17.73 2.03
CA SER A 240 15.10 -18.84 2.99
C SER A 240 16.52 -19.08 3.51
N LYS A 241 17.53 -18.99 2.65
CA LYS A 241 18.96 -19.08 3.05
C LYS A 241 19.37 -17.94 3.96
N GLU A 242 18.99 -16.70 3.61
CA GLU A 242 19.31 -15.52 4.42
C GLU A 242 18.65 -15.63 5.82
N ARG A 243 17.39 -16.04 5.89
CA ARG A 243 16.66 -16.25 7.15
C ARG A 243 17.29 -17.36 8.01
N ALA A 244 17.70 -18.46 7.39
CA ALA A 244 18.38 -19.56 8.08
C ALA A 244 19.72 -19.12 8.66
N ALA A 245 20.50 -18.31 7.94
CA ALA A 245 21.75 -17.72 8.42
C ALA A 245 21.55 -16.79 9.64
N GLU A 246 20.38 -16.16 9.75
CA GLU A 246 19.98 -15.31 10.88
C GLU A 246 19.28 -16.08 12.01
N GLY A 247 19.19 -17.41 11.93
CA GLY A 247 18.47 -18.25 12.91
C GLY A 247 16.96 -18.05 12.93
N LYS A 248 16.40 -17.46 11.87
CA LYS A 248 14.96 -17.22 11.71
C LYS A 248 14.27 -18.41 11.05
N GLN A 249 12.97 -18.56 11.30
CA GLN A 249 12.14 -19.58 10.63
C GLN A 249 12.21 -19.45 9.10
N SER A 250 12.08 -20.57 8.38
CA SER A 250 12.01 -20.61 6.92
C SER A 250 10.93 -19.68 6.37
N PHE A 251 11.11 -19.28 5.11
CA PHE A 251 10.12 -18.46 4.42
C PHE A 251 8.75 -19.16 4.41
N GLN A 252 7.71 -18.38 4.67
CA GLN A 252 6.32 -18.83 4.53
C GLN A 252 5.51 -17.78 3.77
N TRP A 253 4.69 -18.27 2.84
CA TRP A 253 3.69 -17.44 2.18
C TRP A 253 2.65 -16.97 3.19
N LYS A 254 2.28 -15.71 3.11
CA LYS A 254 1.11 -15.22 3.83
C LYS A 254 -0.17 -15.54 3.05
N THR A 255 -1.23 -15.81 3.78
CA THR A 255 -2.59 -15.81 3.22
C THR A 255 -3.01 -14.38 2.87
N VAL A 256 -4.04 -14.22 2.05
CA VAL A 256 -4.58 -12.90 1.70
C VAL A 256 -5.02 -12.09 2.94
N PRO A 257 -5.74 -12.68 3.93
CA PRO A 257 -6.05 -12.00 5.20
C PRO A 257 -4.82 -11.57 5.99
N GLN A 258 -3.76 -12.38 6.05
CA GLN A 258 -2.51 -12.02 6.70
C GLN A 258 -1.76 -10.91 5.95
N GLY A 259 -1.82 -10.91 4.62
CA GLY A 259 -1.23 -9.86 3.80
C GLY A 259 -1.91 -8.51 3.96
N ALA A 260 -3.22 -8.48 4.08
CA ALA A 260 -3.98 -7.25 4.28
C ALA A 260 -3.94 -6.73 5.73
N ALA A 261 -3.53 -7.55 6.70
CA ALA A 261 -3.58 -7.24 8.12
C ALA A 261 -2.82 -5.96 8.50
N THR A 262 -1.60 -5.76 7.97
CA THR A 262 -0.82 -4.54 8.27
C THR A 262 -1.52 -3.27 7.78
N SER A 263 -2.21 -3.34 6.64
CA SER A 263 -2.96 -2.20 6.09
C SER A 263 -4.12 -1.81 7.00
N VAL A 264 -4.92 -2.77 7.47
CA VAL A 264 -6.05 -2.48 8.36
C VAL A 264 -5.59 -2.12 9.77
N TRP A 265 -4.48 -2.69 10.25
CA TRP A 265 -3.84 -2.30 11.50
C TRP A 265 -3.39 -0.83 11.47
N ALA A 266 -2.69 -0.42 10.45
CA ALA A 266 -2.25 0.97 10.29
C ALA A 266 -3.44 1.93 10.07
N ALA A 267 -4.51 1.46 9.42
CA ALA A 267 -5.72 2.22 9.17
C ALA A 267 -6.52 2.52 10.45
N GLY A 268 -6.74 1.52 11.31
CA GLY A 268 -7.74 1.60 12.37
C GLY A 268 -7.26 1.28 13.80
N VAL A 269 -6.11 0.62 13.96
CA VAL A 269 -5.68 0.07 15.26
C VAL A 269 -4.45 0.79 15.81
N ALA A 270 -3.40 0.90 14.99
CA ALA A 270 -2.15 1.53 15.41
C ALA A 270 -2.34 2.98 15.87
N PRO A 271 -1.63 3.43 16.91
CA PRO A 271 -1.63 4.84 17.28
C PRO A 271 -1.07 5.69 16.13
N ALA A 272 -1.87 6.65 15.64
CA ALA A 272 -1.51 7.45 14.46
C ALA A 272 -0.17 8.20 14.61
N LYS A 273 0.18 8.61 15.84
CA LYS A 273 1.46 9.29 16.13
C LYS A 273 2.67 8.37 15.95
N GLU A 274 2.52 7.09 16.21
CA GLU A 274 3.60 6.10 16.16
C GLU A 274 3.93 5.70 14.72
N ILE A 275 2.90 5.55 13.87
CA ILE A 275 3.10 5.13 12.47
C ILE A 275 3.38 6.27 11.51
N GLY A 276 3.10 7.52 11.89
CA GLY A 276 3.20 8.67 10.99
C GLY A 276 4.64 8.92 10.52
N GLY A 277 4.83 8.95 9.20
CA GLY A 277 6.12 9.07 8.55
C GLY A 277 6.98 7.79 8.65
N LYS A 278 6.37 6.63 8.94
CA LYS A 278 7.07 5.36 9.14
C LYS A 278 6.75 4.35 8.05
N TYR A 279 7.64 3.37 7.93
CA TYR A 279 7.41 2.13 7.20
C TYR A 279 6.93 1.07 8.20
N CYS A 280 5.86 0.37 7.86
CA CYS A 280 5.22 -0.61 8.73
C CYS A 280 5.15 -1.96 8.01
N GLU A 281 5.39 -3.02 8.76
CA GLU A 281 5.29 -4.41 8.30
C GLU A 281 4.86 -5.30 9.45
N ASN A 282 4.20 -6.43 9.17
CA ASN A 282 3.80 -7.41 10.19
C ASN A 282 3.06 -6.80 11.40
N CYS A 283 2.21 -5.79 11.14
CA CYS A 283 1.47 -5.04 12.16
C CYS A 283 2.33 -4.32 13.21
N HIS A 284 3.54 -3.89 12.83
CA HIS A 284 4.40 -3.03 13.66
C HIS A 284 5.16 -2.02 12.80
N VAL A 285 5.81 -1.07 13.43
CA VAL A 285 6.73 -0.13 12.76
C VAL A 285 8.03 -0.86 12.48
N GLY A 286 8.44 -0.90 11.21
CA GLY A 286 9.70 -1.51 10.79
C GLY A 286 10.92 -0.82 11.41
N GLU A 287 11.97 -1.58 11.61
CA GLU A 287 13.25 -1.07 12.09
C GLU A 287 13.92 -0.17 11.06
N VAL A 288 14.55 0.91 11.53
CA VAL A 288 15.38 1.78 10.71
C VAL A 288 16.80 1.23 10.69
N VAL A 289 17.26 0.84 9.50
CA VAL A 289 18.62 0.38 9.30
C VAL A 289 19.56 1.58 9.23
N ALA A 290 20.64 1.58 10.04
CA ALA A 290 21.62 2.65 10.03
C ALA A 290 22.45 2.67 8.72
N ASP A 291 22.90 3.85 8.28
CA ASP A 291 23.68 4.05 7.05
C ASP A 291 24.96 3.18 6.94
N SER A 292 25.51 2.74 8.07
CA SER A 292 26.73 1.92 8.15
C SER A 292 26.47 0.42 8.10
N ALA A 293 25.20 -0.02 8.15
CA ALA A 293 24.90 -1.43 8.09
C ALA A 293 24.84 -1.85 6.61
N THR A 294 25.83 -2.60 6.17
CA THR A 294 25.77 -3.42 4.95
C THR A 294 24.75 -4.53 5.17
N VAL A 295 23.47 -4.18 5.14
CA VAL A 295 22.41 -5.19 5.05
C VAL A 295 22.33 -5.58 3.57
N SER A 296 22.72 -6.80 3.27
CA SER A 296 22.62 -7.33 1.90
C SER A 296 21.20 -7.10 1.38
N GLY A 297 21.10 -6.40 0.25
CA GLY A 297 19.81 -6.15 -0.40
C GLY A 297 19.03 -4.91 0.01
N VAL A 298 19.54 -4.01 0.86
CA VAL A 298 18.94 -2.69 1.08
C VAL A 298 19.63 -1.67 0.19
N SER A 299 18.87 -0.94 -0.64
CA SER A 299 19.44 0.16 -1.39
C SER A 299 19.89 1.27 -0.42
N GLU A 300 21.13 1.73 -0.53
CA GLU A 300 21.74 2.79 0.32
C GLU A 300 20.85 4.05 0.46
N GLY A 301 20.08 4.36 -0.58
CA GLY A 301 19.23 5.55 -0.59
C GLY A 301 18.02 5.49 0.35
N VAL A 302 17.44 4.30 0.59
CA VAL A 302 16.30 4.16 1.52
C VAL A 302 16.78 4.27 2.97
N ALA A 303 17.94 3.70 3.29
CA ALA A 303 18.58 3.87 4.58
C ALA A 303 18.86 5.36 4.87
N ARG A 304 19.47 6.09 3.92
CA ARG A 304 19.78 7.53 4.03
C ARG A 304 18.54 8.41 4.23
N LEU A 305 17.40 8.05 3.63
CA LEU A 305 16.17 8.85 3.74
C LEU A 305 15.43 8.63 5.06
N CYS A 306 15.50 7.44 5.62
CA CYS A 306 14.98 7.17 6.96
C CYS A 306 15.78 7.90 8.05
N THR A 307 17.09 8.09 7.87
CA THR A 307 17.97 8.80 8.82
C THR A 307 17.87 10.33 8.70
N ARG A 308 17.77 10.90 7.49
CA ARG A 308 17.61 12.36 7.27
C ARG A 308 16.29 12.92 7.82
N SER A 309 15.27 12.11 8.05
CA SER A 309 14.01 12.57 8.66
C SER A 309 14.14 12.93 10.15
N ARG A 310 15.28 12.68 10.79
CA ARG A 310 15.54 13.04 12.20
C ARG A 310 16.28 14.36 12.43
N GLN A 311 16.80 15.02 11.38
CA GLN A 311 17.66 16.19 11.52
C GLN A 311 17.03 17.52 11.08
N HIS A 312 15.75 17.58 10.71
CA HIS A 312 15.07 18.85 10.38
C HIS A 312 13.63 18.88 10.89
#